data_377f121b7a040a558b7d2c0514d55cfb
#
_entry.id   377f121b7a040a558b7d2c0514d55cfb
#
_cell.length_a   1.000
_cell.length_b   1.000
_cell.length_c   1.000
_cell.angle_alpha   90.00
_cell.angle_beta   90.00
_cell.angle_gamma   90.00
#
_symmetry.space_group_name_H-M   'P 1'
#
loop_
_entity.id
_entity.type
_entity.pdbx_description
1 polymer ?
#
loop_
_entity_poly.entity_id
_entity_poly.type
_entity_poly.pdbx_seq_one_letter_code
_entity_poly.pdbx_strand_id
1 'polypeptide(L)'
;IQAIHARNVLLATGGAGRLFHTTSNSWDLTGDGMALTLAAGLQLEDIEFVQFHPTGLAHTGILLSEAARAEGGILRNADGEPFMERYAPEHKDLAARDVVSRSIMAEIDAGRGVADPKDPDGPKDCVWLDMTGIDPERMKEVLPQVVETIEQYANLDPAKDLVPIKPTAHYTMGGIPITTDGEVYRWADGAVQVVDGLFAAGECSCVSVHGANRLGGNSLLDACLFGTRAGQTMAARIAENPVDSPMADDSADDMLTDAADQAADSRKAELDELLAGPIDDSDDGVPTANPYQLMAQLGSVMEQALAVRCTAQTIDTALTQINGDITPVADTLRAHDKTAAFNQEVTAIWEVRHLIELAEVMLHASESRQESRGSMQRLDFPERDDEHFLSLIHISEPTRPEPI
;
A
#
# COMPACT_ATOMS: atom_id res chain seq x y z
N ILE A 1 18.00 20.37 -2.80
CA ILE A 1 17.84 19.37 -3.87
C ILE A 1 19.17 19.24 -4.60
N GLN A 2 19.52 18.01 -4.94
CA GLN A 2 20.78 17.68 -5.61
C GLN A 2 20.52 16.57 -6.63
N ALA A 3 20.97 16.75 -7.87
CA ALA A 3 20.96 15.69 -8.87
C ALA A 3 22.13 14.73 -8.62
N ILE A 4 21.85 13.43 -8.67
CA ILE A 4 22.86 12.36 -8.59
C ILE A 4 22.77 11.58 -9.90
N HIS A 5 23.84 11.64 -10.67
CA HIS A 5 23.95 10.89 -11.92
C HIS A 5 24.39 9.47 -11.63
N ALA A 6 23.61 8.49 -12.06
CA ALA A 6 23.92 7.06 -11.89
C ALA A 6 23.51 6.27 -13.13
N ARG A 7 24.36 5.34 -13.57
CA ARG A 7 24.05 4.44 -14.70
C ARG A 7 23.01 3.39 -14.35
N ASN A 8 22.91 3.04 -13.07
CA ASN A 8 21.92 2.09 -12.56
C ASN A 8 21.28 2.67 -11.32
N VAL A 9 19.94 2.61 -11.26
CA VAL A 9 19.14 3.04 -10.12
C VAL A 9 18.28 1.85 -9.69
N LEU A 10 18.28 1.53 -8.39
CA LEU A 10 17.43 0.50 -7.81
C LEU A 10 16.39 1.16 -6.91
N LEU A 11 15.11 0.97 -7.24
CA LEU A 11 13.99 1.33 -6.39
C LEU A 11 13.69 0.19 -5.41
N ALA A 12 13.80 0.46 -4.10
CA ALA A 12 13.52 -0.46 -3.01
C ALA A 12 12.72 0.25 -1.92
N THR A 13 11.65 0.93 -2.32
CA THR A 13 10.91 1.93 -1.52
C THR A 13 9.81 1.34 -0.67
N GLY A 14 9.56 0.03 -0.77
CA GLY A 14 8.48 -0.62 -0.05
C GLY A 14 7.10 -0.37 -0.67
N GLY A 15 6.04 -0.79 0.01
CA GLY A 15 4.66 -0.75 -0.46
C GLY A 15 3.96 0.58 -0.28
N ALA A 16 2.62 0.57 -0.43
CA ALA A 16 1.75 1.74 -0.35
C ALA A 16 0.63 1.57 0.69
N GLY A 17 0.88 0.86 1.80
CA GLY A 17 -0.17 0.58 2.78
C GLY A 17 -0.77 1.82 3.44
N ARG A 18 -0.08 2.96 3.43
CA ARG A 18 -0.60 4.24 3.92
C ARG A 18 -1.73 4.83 3.06
N LEU A 19 -1.99 4.23 1.93
CA LEU A 19 -3.17 4.52 1.13
C LEU A 19 -4.50 4.15 1.84
N PHE A 20 -4.45 3.33 2.90
CA PHE A 20 -5.61 2.93 3.70
C PHE A 20 -5.54 3.50 5.10
N HIS A 21 -6.69 3.88 5.66
CA HIS A 21 -6.77 4.42 7.01
C HIS A 21 -6.31 3.40 8.06
N THR A 22 -6.82 2.17 7.97
CA THR A 22 -6.44 1.06 8.84
C THR A 22 -5.36 0.23 8.18
N THR A 23 -4.12 0.38 8.64
CA THR A 23 -2.96 -0.32 8.08
C THR A 23 -1.98 -0.76 9.15
N SER A 24 -1.33 -1.89 8.90
CA SER A 24 -0.21 -2.39 9.71
C SER A 24 1.14 -1.79 9.30
N ASN A 25 1.17 -0.98 8.25
CA ASN A 25 2.39 -0.42 7.69
C ASN A 25 2.85 0.82 8.46
N SER A 26 4.16 1.06 8.45
CA SER A 26 4.75 2.27 9.02
C SER A 26 4.37 3.52 8.21
N TRP A 27 4.63 4.71 8.79
CA TRP A 27 4.20 5.98 8.21
C TRP A 27 4.90 6.34 6.90
N ASP A 28 6.04 5.75 6.62
CA ASP A 28 6.89 5.97 5.46
C ASP A 28 6.60 5.03 4.27
N LEU A 29 5.56 4.17 4.38
CA LEU A 29 5.14 3.30 3.27
C LEU A 29 4.03 3.96 2.44
N THR A 30 4.39 5.03 1.76
CA THR A 30 3.53 5.95 0.99
C THR A 30 3.54 5.68 -0.52
N GLY A 31 4.28 4.65 -0.97
CA GLY A 31 4.27 4.24 -2.38
C GLY A 31 5.07 5.13 -3.32
N ASP A 32 5.94 5.99 -2.80
CA ASP A 32 6.66 7.00 -3.60
C ASP A 32 7.40 6.43 -4.82
N GLY A 33 8.05 5.27 -4.69
CA GLY A 33 8.74 4.66 -5.83
C GLY A 33 7.80 4.25 -6.96
N MET A 34 6.59 3.81 -6.63
CA MET A 34 5.56 3.49 -7.62
C MET A 34 5.02 4.77 -8.28
N ALA A 35 4.74 5.81 -7.50
CA ALA A 35 4.30 7.09 -8.02
C ALA A 35 5.37 7.75 -8.90
N LEU A 36 6.64 7.72 -8.49
CA LEU A 36 7.75 8.21 -9.32
C LEU A 36 7.88 7.44 -10.64
N THR A 37 7.58 6.14 -10.64
CA THR A 37 7.56 5.32 -11.84
C THR A 37 6.45 5.76 -12.81
N LEU A 38 5.24 6.04 -12.29
CA LEU A 38 4.14 6.60 -13.07
C LEU A 38 4.49 7.98 -13.61
N ALA A 39 5.06 8.86 -12.79
CA ALA A 39 5.50 10.20 -13.20
C ALA A 39 6.59 10.16 -14.29
N ALA A 40 7.36 9.07 -14.39
CA ALA A 40 8.30 8.83 -15.47
C ALA A 40 7.64 8.26 -16.75
N GLY A 41 6.31 8.16 -16.83
CA GLY A 41 5.57 7.61 -17.96
C GLY A 41 5.66 6.08 -18.07
N LEU A 42 6.04 5.40 -17.00
CA LEU A 42 6.06 3.94 -16.91
C LEU A 42 4.77 3.39 -16.31
N GLN A 43 4.66 2.08 -16.25
CA GLN A 43 3.44 1.36 -15.89
C GLN A 43 3.58 0.69 -14.52
N LEU A 44 2.45 0.41 -13.88
CA LEU A 44 2.36 -0.50 -12.72
C LEU A 44 1.56 -1.75 -13.11
N GLU A 45 1.84 -2.86 -12.45
CA GLU A 45 1.22 -4.16 -12.69
C GLU A 45 0.55 -4.67 -11.41
N ASP A 46 -0.66 -5.26 -11.52
CA ASP A 46 -1.40 -5.94 -10.45
C ASP A 46 -1.67 -5.07 -9.19
N ILE A 47 -1.72 -3.74 -9.35
CA ILE A 47 -1.80 -2.78 -8.25
C ILE A 47 -3.13 -2.86 -7.48
N GLU A 48 -4.18 -3.44 -8.05
CA GLU A 48 -5.47 -3.68 -7.41
C GLU A 48 -5.42 -4.75 -6.31
N PHE A 49 -4.37 -5.58 -6.26
CA PHE A 49 -4.25 -6.62 -5.25
C PHE A 49 -3.54 -6.12 -4.00
N VAL A 50 -4.32 -5.77 -3.00
CA VAL A 50 -3.84 -5.43 -1.66
C VAL A 50 -4.28 -6.51 -0.67
N GLN A 51 -3.33 -7.07 0.07
CA GLN A 51 -3.61 -8.05 1.11
C GLN A 51 -4.02 -7.35 2.40
N PHE A 52 -5.20 -7.69 2.90
CA PHE A 52 -5.64 -7.31 4.24
C PHE A 52 -5.36 -8.45 5.21
N HIS A 53 -4.59 -8.17 6.26
CA HIS A 53 -4.37 -9.14 7.32
C HIS A 53 -5.59 -9.15 8.27
N PRO A 54 -6.17 -10.31 8.58
CA PRO A 54 -7.43 -10.37 9.32
C PRO A 54 -7.35 -9.86 10.76
N THR A 55 -6.19 -9.95 11.41
CA THR A 55 -5.99 -9.64 12.82
C THR A 55 -5.18 -8.35 13.02
N GLY A 56 -5.67 -7.23 12.49
CA GLY A 56 -5.22 -5.90 12.88
C GLY A 56 -5.91 -5.48 14.17
N LEU A 57 -5.15 -4.93 15.13
CA LEU A 57 -5.72 -4.36 16.35
C LEU A 57 -6.62 -3.17 15.97
N ALA A 58 -7.88 -3.17 16.37
CA ALA A 58 -8.92 -2.30 15.82
C ALA A 58 -8.56 -0.81 15.80
N HIS A 59 -8.05 -0.30 16.91
CA HIS A 59 -7.77 1.12 17.07
C HIS A 59 -6.57 1.62 16.25
N THR A 60 -5.58 0.76 15.99
CA THR A 60 -4.29 1.17 15.43
C THR A 60 -3.96 0.54 14.09
N GLY A 61 -4.61 -0.55 13.70
CA GLY A 61 -4.24 -1.38 12.57
C GLY A 61 -2.98 -2.24 12.79
N ILE A 62 -2.34 -2.14 13.96
CA ILE A 62 -1.12 -2.89 14.27
C ILE A 62 -1.39 -4.38 14.18
N LEU A 63 -0.47 -5.08 13.49
CA LEU A 63 -0.58 -6.50 13.22
C LEU A 63 -0.48 -7.34 14.50
N LEU A 64 -1.48 -8.16 14.77
CA LEU A 64 -1.37 -9.30 15.65
C LEU A 64 -1.02 -10.55 14.82
N SER A 65 0.11 -11.16 15.14
CA SER A 65 0.64 -12.29 14.39
C SER A 65 -0.38 -13.41 14.23
N GLU A 66 -0.37 -14.07 13.07
CA GLU A 66 -1.16 -15.28 12.78
C GLU A 66 -0.92 -16.40 13.81
N ALA A 67 0.23 -16.40 14.47
CA ALA A 67 0.56 -17.31 15.57
C ALA A 67 -0.48 -17.26 16.70
N ALA A 68 -1.13 -16.12 16.95
CA ALA A 68 -2.21 -16.02 17.96
C ALA A 68 -3.36 -17.00 17.68
N ARG A 69 -3.76 -17.12 16.41
CA ARG A 69 -4.78 -18.08 15.98
C ARG A 69 -4.25 -19.52 15.95
N ALA A 70 -2.99 -19.71 15.56
CA ALA A 70 -2.33 -21.02 15.53
C ALA A 70 -2.18 -21.64 16.93
N GLU A 71 -1.98 -20.83 17.96
CA GLU A 71 -1.89 -21.26 19.38
C GLU A 71 -3.27 -21.40 20.06
N GLY A 72 -4.38 -21.17 19.35
CA GLY A 72 -5.72 -21.41 19.85
C GLY A 72 -6.62 -20.19 20.00
N GLY A 73 -6.23 -19.03 19.47
CA GLY A 73 -7.09 -17.84 19.40
C GLY A 73 -8.27 -18.08 18.46
N ILE A 74 -9.47 -17.72 18.91
CA ILE A 74 -10.75 -17.95 18.22
C ILE A 74 -11.38 -16.61 17.85
N LEU A 75 -11.87 -16.49 16.61
CA LEU A 75 -12.61 -15.32 16.15
C LEU A 75 -14.09 -15.42 16.54
N ARG A 76 -14.59 -14.40 17.27
CA ARG A 76 -15.99 -14.33 17.70
C ARG A 76 -16.69 -13.07 17.22
N ASN A 77 -17.94 -13.20 16.86
CA ASN A 77 -18.83 -12.08 16.54
C ASN A 77 -19.44 -11.44 17.80
N ALA A 78 -20.34 -10.46 17.62
CA ALA A 78 -21.04 -9.77 18.71
C ALA A 78 -21.88 -10.71 19.59
N ASP A 79 -22.38 -11.83 19.05
CA ASP A 79 -23.17 -12.81 19.77
C ASP A 79 -22.29 -13.81 20.55
N GLY A 80 -20.97 -13.67 20.48
CA GLY A 80 -19.98 -14.57 21.07
C GLY A 80 -19.77 -15.88 20.31
N GLU A 81 -20.35 -16.02 19.11
CA GLU A 81 -20.24 -17.23 18.29
C GLU A 81 -18.87 -17.33 17.61
N PRO A 82 -18.22 -18.50 17.60
CA PRO A 82 -17.04 -18.79 16.80
C PRO A 82 -17.46 -18.97 15.33
N PHE A 83 -17.47 -17.90 14.55
CA PHE A 83 -18.11 -17.85 13.24
C PHE A 83 -17.33 -18.53 12.11
N MET A 84 -16.02 -18.74 12.26
CA MET A 84 -15.19 -19.29 11.18
C MET A 84 -15.57 -20.72 10.77
N GLU A 85 -16.19 -21.51 11.66
CA GLU A 85 -16.72 -22.84 11.31
C GLU A 85 -17.79 -22.79 10.22
N ARG A 86 -18.52 -21.67 10.10
CA ARG A 86 -19.54 -21.44 9.08
C ARG A 86 -18.95 -21.16 7.70
N TYR A 87 -17.81 -20.45 7.65
CA TYR A 87 -17.18 -19.98 6.41
C TYR A 87 -16.07 -20.91 5.90
N ALA A 88 -15.35 -21.56 6.81
CA ALA A 88 -14.22 -22.44 6.49
C ALA A 88 -14.19 -23.64 7.44
N PRO A 89 -15.13 -24.61 7.33
CA PRO A 89 -15.29 -25.70 8.31
C PRO A 89 -14.03 -26.59 8.47
N GLU A 90 -13.21 -26.72 7.44
CA GLU A 90 -11.99 -27.56 7.47
C GLU A 90 -10.84 -26.88 8.20
N HIS A 91 -10.64 -25.58 7.98
CA HIS A 91 -9.48 -24.83 8.48
C HIS A 91 -9.85 -23.84 9.60
N LYS A 92 -11.12 -23.49 9.75
CA LYS A 92 -11.65 -22.55 10.77
C LYS A 92 -10.81 -21.27 10.83
N ASP A 93 -10.36 -20.90 12.00
CA ASP A 93 -9.56 -19.70 12.25
C ASP A 93 -8.16 -19.74 11.59
N LEU A 94 -7.72 -20.89 11.07
CA LEU A 94 -6.47 -21.09 10.33
C LEU A 94 -6.66 -21.08 8.81
N ALA A 95 -7.82 -20.68 8.31
CA ALA A 95 -8.05 -20.49 6.90
C ALA A 95 -7.13 -19.37 6.34
N ALA A 96 -6.97 -19.33 5.01
CA ALA A 96 -6.17 -18.31 4.34
C ALA A 96 -6.62 -16.88 4.71
N ARG A 97 -5.68 -15.93 4.73
CA ARG A 97 -5.93 -14.55 5.21
C ARG A 97 -7.08 -13.86 4.52
N ASP A 98 -7.19 -14.02 3.20
CA ASP A 98 -8.28 -13.48 2.39
C ASP A 98 -9.64 -14.07 2.78
N VAL A 99 -9.69 -15.38 3.04
CA VAL A 99 -10.92 -16.07 3.50
C VAL A 99 -11.35 -15.56 4.88
N VAL A 100 -10.39 -15.43 5.81
CA VAL A 100 -10.70 -14.93 7.17
C VAL A 100 -11.14 -13.48 7.11
N SER A 101 -10.43 -12.62 6.36
CA SER A 101 -10.80 -11.19 6.21
C SER A 101 -12.20 -11.02 5.62
N ARG A 102 -12.53 -11.76 4.55
CA ARG A 102 -13.89 -11.76 3.97
C ARG A 102 -14.95 -12.23 4.94
N SER A 103 -14.64 -13.25 5.76
CA SER A 103 -15.57 -13.77 6.77
C SER A 103 -15.84 -12.75 7.87
N ILE A 104 -14.82 -12.04 8.34
CA ILE A 104 -14.96 -10.93 9.29
C ILE A 104 -15.88 -9.85 8.73
N MET A 105 -15.62 -9.43 7.48
CA MET A 105 -16.45 -8.42 6.84
C MET A 105 -17.90 -8.89 6.66
N ALA A 106 -18.13 -10.17 6.36
CA ALA A 106 -19.48 -10.72 6.26
C ALA A 106 -20.23 -10.71 7.61
N GLU A 107 -19.54 -10.93 8.73
CA GLU A 107 -20.12 -10.80 10.06
C GLU A 107 -20.47 -9.34 10.39
N ILE A 108 -19.58 -8.41 10.08
CA ILE A 108 -19.79 -6.97 10.27
C ILE A 108 -21.01 -6.49 9.49
N ASP A 109 -21.14 -6.85 8.21
CA ASP A 109 -22.28 -6.46 7.37
C ASP A 109 -23.60 -7.06 7.83
N ALA A 110 -23.54 -8.27 8.35
CA ALA A 110 -24.72 -8.90 8.91
C ALA A 110 -25.17 -8.28 10.26
N GLY A 111 -24.51 -7.18 10.69
CA GLY A 111 -24.80 -6.47 11.94
C GLY A 111 -24.29 -7.21 13.19
N ARG A 112 -23.39 -8.17 13.03
CA ARG A 112 -22.77 -8.93 14.12
C ARG A 112 -21.36 -8.47 14.46
N GLY A 113 -20.98 -7.28 13.99
CA GLY A 113 -19.77 -6.58 14.40
C GLY A 113 -19.88 -5.99 15.80
N VAL A 114 -18.74 -5.64 16.37
CA VAL A 114 -18.60 -4.97 17.67
C VAL A 114 -17.90 -3.63 17.49
N ALA A 115 -18.18 -2.68 18.40
CA ALA A 115 -17.42 -1.44 18.46
C ALA A 115 -16.08 -1.64 19.18
N ASP A 116 -15.10 -0.82 18.84
CA ASP A 116 -13.85 -0.75 19.63
C ASP A 116 -14.17 -0.29 21.05
N PRO A 117 -13.72 -0.98 22.11
CA PRO A 117 -13.89 -0.53 23.48
C PRO A 117 -13.33 0.88 23.79
N LYS A 118 -12.38 1.36 22.99
CA LYS A 118 -11.86 2.74 23.08
C LYS A 118 -12.78 3.78 22.44
N ASP A 119 -13.68 3.35 21.57
CA ASP A 119 -14.72 4.16 20.94
C ASP A 119 -16.07 3.41 20.98
N PRO A 120 -16.70 3.29 22.16
CA PRO A 120 -17.91 2.49 22.34
C PRO A 120 -19.11 2.97 21.54
N ASP A 121 -19.14 4.25 21.20
CA ASP A 121 -20.19 4.89 20.39
C ASP A 121 -19.84 4.92 18.88
N GLY A 122 -18.67 4.43 18.53
CA GLY A 122 -18.14 4.35 17.16
C GLY A 122 -18.77 3.23 16.33
N PRO A 123 -18.24 3.01 15.12
CA PRO A 123 -18.74 2.00 14.23
C PRO A 123 -18.55 0.59 14.80
N LYS A 124 -19.49 -0.30 14.49
CA LYS A 124 -19.39 -1.74 14.85
C LYS A 124 -18.67 -2.50 13.73
N ASP A 125 -17.44 -2.12 13.45
CA ASP A 125 -16.61 -2.59 12.34
C ASP A 125 -15.50 -3.55 12.75
N CYS A 126 -15.60 -4.12 13.97
CA CYS A 126 -14.64 -5.06 14.53
C CYS A 126 -15.28 -6.40 14.85
N VAL A 127 -14.46 -7.40 15.14
CA VAL A 127 -14.82 -8.67 15.77
C VAL A 127 -13.86 -8.95 16.92
N TRP A 128 -14.16 -9.97 17.73
CA TRP A 128 -13.30 -10.35 18.84
C TRP A 128 -12.28 -11.42 18.45
N LEU A 129 -11.05 -11.25 18.85
CA LEU A 129 -10.05 -12.32 18.97
C LEU A 129 -10.07 -12.77 20.45
N ASP A 130 -10.56 -13.98 20.68
CA ASP A 130 -10.63 -14.62 22.01
C ASP A 130 -9.39 -15.50 22.21
N MET A 131 -8.49 -15.06 23.05
CA MET A 131 -7.28 -15.79 23.47
C MET A 131 -7.38 -16.34 24.88
N THR A 132 -8.52 -16.16 25.57
CA THR A 132 -8.72 -16.53 26.98
C THR A 132 -8.64 -18.05 27.23
N GLY A 133 -8.78 -18.86 26.18
CA GLY A 133 -8.60 -20.31 26.24
C GLY A 133 -7.16 -20.80 26.20
N ILE A 134 -6.19 -19.91 25.93
CA ILE A 134 -4.77 -20.25 25.90
C ILE A 134 -4.19 -20.13 27.32
N ASP A 135 -3.39 -21.12 27.73
CA ASP A 135 -2.69 -21.04 29.01
C ASP A 135 -1.82 -19.77 29.11
N PRO A 136 -1.94 -18.93 30.16
CA PRO A 136 -1.22 -17.65 30.23
C PRO A 136 0.29 -17.76 30.22
N GLU A 137 0.88 -18.80 30.79
CA GLU A 137 2.34 -18.99 30.80
C GLU A 137 2.81 -19.45 29.41
N ARG A 138 2.04 -20.32 28.76
CA ARG A 138 2.26 -20.70 27.36
C ARG A 138 2.16 -19.51 26.43
N MET A 139 1.14 -18.65 26.63
CA MET A 139 0.95 -17.43 25.83
C MET A 139 2.17 -16.49 25.90
N LYS A 140 2.69 -16.26 27.11
CA LYS A 140 3.91 -15.44 27.31
C LYS A 140 5.16 -16.05 26.68
N GLU A 141 5.26 -17.37 26.67
CA GLU A 141 6.41 -18.08 26.08
C GLU A 141 6.41 -17.99 24.53
N VAL A 142 5.26 -18.24 23.89
CA VAL A 142 5.19 -18.40 22.42
C VAL A 142 4.66 -17.19 21.68
N LEU A 143 3.96 -16.28 22.37
CA LEU A 143 3.34 -15.07 21.80
C LEU A 143 3.78 -13.78 22.52
N PRO A 144 5.05 -13.63 22.97
CA PRO A 144 5.45 -12.49 23.81
C PRO A 144 5.14 -11.14 23.14
N GLN A 145 5.41 -11.00 21.84
CA GLN A 145 5.16 -9.76 21.10
C GLN A 145 3.65 -9.48 20.93
N VAL A 146 2.82 -10.50 20.78
CA VAL A 146 1.37 -10.33 20.67
C VAL A 146 0.81 -9.83 21.99
N VAL A 147 1.22 -10.43 23.11
CA VAL A 147 0.82 -10.01 24.46
C VAL A 147 1.25 -8.57 24.71
N GLU A 148 2.53 -8.25 24.49
CA GLU A 148 3.06 -6.89 24.66
C GLU A 148 2.31 -5.86 23.79
N THR A 149 2.03 -6.19 22.54
CA THR A 149 1.29 -5.30 21.64
C THR A 149 -0.13 -5.02 22.16
N ILE A 150 -0.85 -6.06 22.60
CA ILE A 150 -2.21 -5.90 23.14
C ILE A 150 -2.19 -5.08 24.43
N GLU A 151 -1.29 -5.38 25.36
CA GLU A 151 -1.15 -4.63 26.60
C GLU A 151 -0.80 -3.15 26.36
N GLN A 152 0.16 -2.86 25.49
CA GLN A 152 0.63 -1.50 25.24
C GLN A 152 -0.39 -0.66 24.45
N TYR A 153 -0.98 -1.21 23.42
CA TYR A 153 -1.80 -0.42 22.48
C TYR A 153 -3.30 -0.54 22.74
N ALA A 154 -3.79 -1.66 23.28
CA ALA A 154 -5.20 -1.80 23.63
C ALA A 154 -5.48 -1.59 25.12
N ASN A 155 -4.47 -1.70 25.98
CA ASN A 155 -4.60 -1.71 27.46
C ASN A 155 -5.52 -2.85 27.92
N LEU A 156 -5.39 -4.03 27.31
CA LEU A 156 -6.14 -5.25 27.59
C LEU A 156 -5.18 -6.36 28.02
N ASP A 157 -5.67 -7.30 28.86
CA ASP A 157 -4.97 -8.54 29.19
C ASP A 157 -5.54 -9.68 28.31
N PRO A 158 -4.82 -10.16 27.28
CA PRO A 158 -5.36 -11.16 26.36
C PRO A 158 -5.69 -12.51 27.00
N ALA A 159 -5.20 -12.76 28.22
CA ALA A 159 -5.57 -13.94 28.99
C ALA A 159 -6.94 -13.82 29.67
N LYS A 160 -7.55 -12.61 29.69
CA LYS A 160 -8.80 -12.33 30.38
C LYS A 160 -9.83 -11.60 29.53
N ASP A 161 -9.33 -10.77 28.62
CA ASP A 161 -10.14 -9.84 27.82
C ASP A 161 -10.24 -10.30 26.37
N LEU A 162 -11.39 -10.03 25.74
CA LEU A 162 -11.55 -10.18 24.31
C LEU A 162 -10.86 -9.01 23.59
N VAL A 163 -10.07 -9.30 22.57
CA VAL A 163 -9.29 -8.31 21.85
C VAL A 163 -10.03 -7.87 20.58
N PRO A 164 -10.33 -6.56 20.40
CA PRO A 164 -11.02 -6.09 19.21
C PRO A 164 -10.07 -6.06 18.04
N ILE A 165 -10.45 -6.71 16.94
CA ILE A 165 -9.65 -6.78 15.72
C ILE A 165 -10.52 -6.51 14.49
N LYS A 166 -9.87 -6.02 13.43
CA LYS A 166 -10.46 -5.90 12.09
C LYS A 166 -9.40 -6.13 11.00
N PRO A 167 -9.81 -6.42 9.75
CA PRO A 167 -8.86 -6.48 8.65
C PRO A 167 -8.08 -5.18 8.51
N THR A 168 -6.77 -5.30 8.32
CA THR A 168 -5.84 -4.17 8.19
C THR A 168 -5.05 -4.29 6.89
N ALA A 169 -4.88 -3.21 6.13
CA ALA A 169 -4.05 -3.20 4.93
C ALA A 169 -2.61 -3.57 5.32
N HIS A 170 -2.05 -4.56 4.65
CA HIS A 170 -0.81 -5.19 5.11
C HIS A 170 0.28 -5.31 4.05
N TYR A 171 -0.09 -5.61 2.80
CA TYR A 171 0.89 -5.83 1.73
C TYR A 171 0.28 -5.52 0.35
N THR A 172 1.03 -4.79 -0.47
CA THR A 172 0.70 -4.54 -1.88
C THR A 172 1.37 -5.61 -2.73
N MET A 173 0.60 -6.46 -3.46
CA MET A 173 1.17 -7.53 -4.28
C MET A 173 1.68 -7.03 -5.62
N GLY A 174 1.02 -6.04 -6.19
CA GLY A 174 1.42 -5.35 -7.41
C GLY A 174 2.48 -4.27 -7.18
N GLY A 175 2.86 -3.59 -8.25
CA GLY A 175 3.85 -2.53 -8.20
C GLY A 175 4.58 -2.33 -9.53
N ILE A 176 5.82 -1.91 -9.47
CA ILE A 176 6.70 -1.67 -10.61
C ILE A 176 7.02 -3.03 -11.28
N PRO A 177 6.65 -3.24 -12.56
CA PRO A 177 6.89 -4.51 -13.23
C PRO A 177 8.39 -4.76 -13.45
N ILE A 178 8.86 -5.93 -13.02
CA ILE A 178 10.26 -6.33 -13.14
C ILE A 178 10.42 -7.70 -13.78
N THR A 179 11.54 -7.88 -14.47
CA THR A 179 12.03 -9.19 -14.90
C THR A 179 12.50 -10.01 -13.69
N THR A 180 12.72 -11.29 -13.88
CA THR A 180 13.32 -12.15 -12.84
C THR A 180 14.74 -11.74 -12.44
N ASP A 181 15.36 -10.82 -13.16
CA ASP A 181 16.69 -10.27 -12.90
C ASP A 181 16.63 -8.86 -12.26
N GLY A 182 15.41 -8.41 -11.90
CA GLY A 182 15.16 -7.15 -11.21
C GLY A 182 15.13 -5.91 -12.11
N GLU A 183 15.20 -6.09 -13.43
CA GLU A 183 15.14 -5.00 -14.41
C GLU A 183 13.70 -4.53 -14.58
N VAL A 184 13.46 -3.23 -14.45
CA VAL A 184 12.15 -2.64 -14.73
C VAL A 184 11.83 -2.77 -16.22
N TYR A 185 10.59 -3.11 -16.55
CA TYR A 185 10.13 -3.13 -17.92
C TYR A 185 8.82 -2.36 -18.09
N ARG A 186 8.52 -2.03 -19.32
CA ARG A 186 7.20 -1.57 -19.77
C ARG A 186 6.65 -2.52 -20.82
N TRP A 187 5.36 -2.60 -20.92
CA TRP A 187 4.68 -3.32 -21.98
C TRP A 187 4.35 -2.34 -23.11
N ALA A 188 4.98 -2.49 -24.25
CA ALA A 188 4.74 -1.64 -25.41
C ALA A 188 4.82 -2.46 -26.71
N ASP A 189 3.98 -2.13 -27.68
CA ASP A 189 3.92 -2.81 -28.99
C ASP A 189 3.68 -4.33 -28.89
N GLY A 190 2.99 -4.78 -27.84
CA GLY A 190 2.69 -6.19 -27.59
C GLY A 190 3.90 -7.00 -27.08
N ALA A 191 4.93 -6.35 -26.54
CA ALA A 191 6.13 -6.99 -26.02
C ALA A 191 6.66 -6.30 -24.74
N VAL A 192 7.37 -7.06 -23.93
CA VAL A 192 8.15 -6.54 -22.81
C VAL A 192 9.36 -5.78 -23.35
N GLN A 193 9.52 -4.53 -22.92
CA GLN A 193 10.65 -3.67 -23.21
C GLN A 193 11.33 -3.27 -21.90
N VAL A 194 12.55 -3.74 -21.68
CA VAL A 194 13.35 -3.40 -20.48
C VAL A 194 13.73 -1.93 -20.52
N VAL A 195 13.59 -1.24 -19.41
CA VAL A 195 14.06 0.14 -19.19
C VAL A 195 15.49 0.08 -18.73
N ASP A 196 16.41 0.50 -19.60
CA ASP A 196 17.85 0.38 -19.34
C ASP A 196 18.28 1.20 -18.11
N GLY A 197 19.06 0.56 -17.23
CA GLY A 197 19.59 1.18 -16.02
C GLY A 197 18.59 1.35 -14.87
N LEU A 198 17.30 0.98 -15.03
CA LEU A 198 16.31 1.05 -13.95
C LEU A 198 15.99 -0.34 -13.42
N PHE A 199 16.04 -0.48 -12.11
CA PHE A 199 15.79 -1.71 -11.36
C PHE A 199 14.78 -1.46 -10.23
N ALA A 200 14.04 -2.51 -9.84
CA ALA A 200 13.25 -2.48 -8.62
C ALA A 200 13.29 -3.83 -7.91
N ALA A 201 13.05 -3.84 -6.59
CA ALA A 201 13.02 -5.05 -5.78
C ALA A 201 12.21 -4.87 -4.50
N GLY A 202 11.64 -5.96 -3.99
CA GLY A 202 10.82 -5.98 -2.79
C GLY A 202 9.42 -5.44 -3.05
N GLU A 203 8.71 -5.01 -2.01
CA GLU A 203 7.27 -4.70 -2.07
C GLU A 203 6.88 -3.56 -3.02
N CYS A 204 7.81 -2.70 -3.45
CA CYS A 204 7.49 -1.72 -4.50
C CYS A 204 7.44 -2.32 -5.90
N SER A 205 7.90 -3.55 -6.09
CA SER A 205 8.02 -4.21 -7.40
C SER A 205 7.03 -5.35 -7.58
N CYS A 206 6.71 -5.67 -8.83
CA CYS A 206 5.88 -6.79 -9.21
C CYS A 206 6.66 -7.72 -10.15
N VAL A 207 6.99 -8.93 -9.68
CA VAL A 207 7.52 -10.03 -10.48
C VAL A 207 6.47 -11.14 -10.64
N SER A 208 5.21 -10.85 -10.27
CA SER A 208 4.04 -11.74 -10.27
C SER A 208 4.16 -12.98 -9.38
N VAL A 209 5.18 -13.06 -8.50
CA VAL A 209 5.40 -14.23 -7.63
C VAL A 209 4.33 -14.40 -6.55
N HIS A 210 3.67 -13.32 -6.19
CA HIS A 210 2.62 -13.32 -5.16
C HIS A 210 1.22 -13.59 -5.74
N GLY A 211 1.04 -13.38 -7.03
CA GLY A 211 -0.28 -13.45 -7.65
C GLY A 211 -1.29 -12.53 -6.94
N ALA A 212 -2.52 -12.96 -6.85
CA ALA A 212 -3.61 -12.18 -6.26
C ALA A 212 -3.67 -12.24 -4.71
N ASN A 213 -2.81 -13.04 -4.05
CA ASN A 213 -2.78 -13.14 -2.57
C ASN A 213 -1.48 -13.78 -2.08
N ARG A 214 -0.64 -13.01 -1.46
CA ARG A 214 0.68 -13.42 -0.96
C ARG A 214 0.58 -14.44 0.19
N LEU A 215 1.36 -15.50 0.12
CA LEU A 215 1.51 -16.44 1.23
C LEU A 215 2.37 -15.86 2.36
N GLY A 216 2.08 -16.27 3.59
CA GLY A 216 2.85 -15.85 4.77
C GLY A 216 4.34 -16.14 4.62
N GLY A 217 5.19 -15.17 4.99
CA GLY A 217 6.65 -15.29 4.88
C GLY A 217 7.25 -14.94 3.52
N ASN A 218 6.49 -15.00 2.42
CA ASN A 218 7.02 -14.78 1.07
C ASN A 218 7.49 -13.34 0.80
N SER A 219 7.06 -12.35 1.57
CA SER A 219 7.55 -10.98 1.44
C SER A 219 9.07 -10.87 1.62
N LEU A 220 9.61 -11.53 2.67
CA LEU A 220 11.05 -11.55 2.91
C LEU A 220 11.80 -12.34 1.85
N LEU A 221 11.23 -13.45 1.37
CA LEU A 221 11.83 -14.26 0.28
C LEU A 221 11.92 -13.44 -1.01
N ASP A 222 10.85 -12.74 -1.37
CA ASP A 222 10.79 -11.85 -2.52
C ASP A 222 11.86 -10.76 -2.43
N ALA A 223 11.87 -9.97 -1.36
CA ALA A 223 12.82 -8.89 -1.16
C ALA A 223 14.28 -9.39 -1.19
N CYS A 224 14.61 -10.50 -0.52
CA CYS A 224 15.95 -11.05 -0.50
C CYS A 224 16.37 -11.63 -1.85
N LEU A 225 15.49 -12.39 -2.50
CA LEU A 225 15.81 -13.06 -3.76
C LEU A 225 15.99 -12.05 -4.88
N PHE A 226 14.96 -11.22 -5.14
CA PHE A 226 15.01 -10.30 -6.28
C PHE A 226 15.92 -9.10 -6.03
N GLY A 227 16.09 -8.66 -4.78
CA GLY A 227 17.12 -7.70 -4.42
C GLY A 227 18.54 -8.23 -4.70
N THR A 228 18.79 -9.51 -4.40
CA THR A 228 20.07 -10.16 -4.74
C THR A 228 20.28 -10.26 -6.24
N ARG A 229 19.25 -10.68 -7.00
CA ARG A 229 19.32 -10.80 -8.46
C ARG A 229 19.54 -9.44 -9.13
N ALA A 230 18.77 -8.41 -8.74
CA ALA A 230 18.97 -7.05 -9.23
C ALA A 230 20.41 -6.56 -8.98
N GLY A 231 20.93 -6.75 -7.76
CA GLY A 231 22.31 -6.38 -7.44
C GLY A 231 23.35 -7.13 -8.27
N GLN A 232 23.14 -8.42 -8.55
CA GLN A 232 24.02 -9.22 -9.42
C GLN A 232 23.99 -8.71 -10.87
N THR A 233 22.79 -8.41 -11.40
CA THR A 233 22.63 -7.86 -12.76
C THR A 233 23.28 -6.50 -12.90
N MET A 234 23.05 -5.60 -11.92
CA MET A 234 23.72 -4.29 -11.88
C MET A 234 25.25 -4.43 -11.86
N ALA A 235 25.80 -5.34 -11.04
CA ALA A 235 27.23 -5.58 -10.96
C ALA A 235 27.80 -6.12 -12.29
N ALA A 236 27.09 -7.03 -12.96
CA ALA A 236 27.48 -7.53 -14.28
C ALA A 236 27.50 -6.41 -15.34
N ARG A 237 26.47 -5.57 -15.38
CA ARG A 237 26.42 -4.40 -16.30
C ARG A 237 27.57 -3.42 -16.06
N ILE A 238 27.91 -3.16 -14.80
CA ILE A 238 29.06 -2.29 -14.47
C ILE A 238 30.39 -2.93 -14.92
N ALA A 239 30.53 -4.25 -14.79
CA ALA A 239 31.73 -4.97 -15.22
C ALA A 239 31.89 -4.98 -16.76
N GLU A 240 30.78 -5.08 -17.49
CA GLU A 240 30.76 -5.01 -18.96
C GLU A 240 31.04 -3.60 -19.49
N ASN A 241 30.55 -2.58 -18.77
CA ASN A 241 30.72 -1.18 -19.10
C ASN A 241 31.31 -0.40 -17.91
N PRO A 242 32.61 -0.48 -17.63
CA PRO A 242 33.26 0.22 -16.52
C PRO A 242 33.02 1.74 -16.56
N VAL A 243 32.90 2.36 -15.37
CA VAL A 243 32.60 3.79 -15.22
C VAL A 243 33.62 4.70 -15.97
N ASP A 244 34.88 4.24 -16.09
CA ASP A 244 35.94 4.96 -16.78
C ASP A 244 35.95 4.75 -18.32
N SER A 245 35.07 3.89 -18.84
CA SER A 245 34.89 3.79 -20.29
C SER A 245 34.00 4.93 -20.75
N PRO A 246 34.42 5.75 -21.72
CA PRO A 246 33.50 6.70 -22.32
C PRO A 246 32.29 5.95 -22.84
N MET A 247 31.10 6.44 -22.54
CA MET A 247 29.89 5.91 -23.17
C MET A 247 30.09 5.99 -24.67
N ALA A 248 29.58 5.01 -25.41
CA ALA A 248 29.83 4.93 -26.86
C ALA A 248 29.32 6.16 -27.65
N ASP A 249 28.60 7.05 -26.96
CA ASP A 249 28.09 8.30 -27.51
C ASP A 249 28.12 9.39 -26.40
N ASP A 250 29.11 10.31 -26.50
CA ASP A 250 29.24 11.47 -25.61
C ASP A 250 27.95 12.33 -25.61
N SER A 251 27.16 12.32 -26.69
CA SER A 251 25.92 13.07 -26.80
C SER A 251 24.81 12.53 -25.89
N ALA A 252 24.81 11.24 -25.58
CA ALA A 252 23.83 10.63 -24.65
C ALA A 252 24.15 11.02 -23.21
N ASP A 253 25.42 11.09 -22.82
CA ASP A 253 25.84 11.53 -21.47
C ASP A 253 25.51 13.02 -21.26
N ASP A 254 25.70 13.87 -22.26
CA ASP A 254 25.31 15.29 -22.20
C ASP A 254 23.80 15.45 -22.06
N MET A 255 23.00 14.69 -22.82
CA MET A 255 21.50 14.72 -22.71
C MET A 255 21.01 14.26 -21.34
N LEU A 256 21.60 13.22 -20.77
CA LEU A 256 21.23 12.73 -19.42
C LEU A 256 21.62 13.75 -18.35
N THR A 257 22.74 14.42 -18.49
CA THR A 257 23.19 15.49 -17.60
C THR A 257 22.22 16.66 -17.64
N ASP A 258 21.88 17.14 -18.84
CA ASP A 258 20.92 18.23 -19.03
C ASP A 258 19.54 17.90 -18.47
N ALA A 259 19.05 16.67 -18.68
CA ALA A 259 17.77 16.22 -18.16
C ALA A 259 17.77 16.15 -16.61
N ALA A 260 18.86 15.67 -16.00
CA ALA A 260 18.99 15.60 -14.56
C ALA A 260 19.06 16.99 -13.91
N ASP A 261 19.80 17.91 -14.53
CA ASP A 261 19.89 19.30 -14.05
C ASP A 261 18.53 20.02 -14.19
N GLN A 262 17.84 19.81 -15.31
CA GLN A 262 16.49 20.35 -15.51
C GLN A 262 15.50 19.79 -14.48
N ALA A 263 15.55 18.50 -14.18
CA ALA A 263 14.72 17.87 -13.15
C ALA A 263 15.03 18.45 -11.76
N ALA A 264 16.32 18.65 -11.43
CA ALA A 264 16.72 19.26 -10.16
C ALA A 264 16.23 20.71 -10.03
N ASP A 265 16.31 21.48 -11.11
CA ASP A 265 15.84 22.87 -11.10
C ASP A 265 14.31 22.96 -11.01
N SER A 266 13.59 22.06 -11.67
CA SER A 266 12.12 21.94 -11.54
C SER A 266 11.72 21.62 -10.10
N ARG A 267 12.39 20.66 -9.45
CA ARG A 267 12.12 20.31 -8.05
C ARG A 267 12.52 21.42 -7.06
N LYS A 268 13.56 22.22 -7.37
CA LYS A 268 13.87 23.40 -6.56
C LYS A 268 12.78 24.46 -6.68
N ALA A 269 12.29 24.74 -7.89
CA ALA A 269 11.21 25.68 -8.11
C ALA A 269 9.92 25.25 -7.37
N GLU A 270 9.57 23.97 -7.41
CA GLU A 270 8.47 23.41 -6.66
C GLU A 270 8.65 23.58 -5.14
N LEU A 271 9.85 23.28 -4.62
CA LEU A 271 10.17 23.50 -3.21
C LEU A 271 10.03 24.97 -2.81
N ASP A 272 10.55 25.88 -3.62
CA ASP A 272 10.44 27.32 -3.38
C ASP A 272 8.98 27.78 -3.38
N GLU A 273 8.14 27.22 -4.24
CA GLU A 273 6.71 27.46 -4.27
C GLU A 273 6.00 26.95 -3.01
N LEU A 274 6.31 25.71 -2.57
CA LEU A 274 5.77 25.14 -1.34
C LEU A 274 6.16 25.96 -0.10
N LEU A 275 7.36 26.54 -0.09
CA LEU A 275 7.86 27.37 1.00
C LEU A 275 7.42 28.85 0.91
N ALA A 276 6.88 29.32 -0.21
CA ALA A 276 6.47 30.71 -0.38
C ALA A 276 5.29 31.13 0.54
N GLY A 277 4.57 30.17 1.13
CA GLY A 277 3.47 30.41 2.06
C GLY A 277 2.10 30.21 1.42
N PRO A 278 1.03 30.26 2.21
CA PRO A 278 -0.32 30.11 1.69
C PRO A 278 -0.61 31.22 0.67
N ILE A 279 -1.32 30.84 -0.38
CA ILE A 279 -1.75 31.78 -1.44
C ILE A 279 -2.81 32.76 -0.91
N ASP A 280 -3.48 32.40 0.19
CA ASP A 280 -4.60 33.16 0.71
C ASP A 280 -4.28 33.75 2.10
N ASP A 281 -4.09 35.07 2.12
CA ASP A 281 -4.17 35.92 3.30
C ASP A 281 -5.66 36.21 3.65
N SER A 282 -6.57 35.25 3.48
CA SER A 282 -7.93 35.44 3.91
C SER A 282 -7.95 35.65 5.42
N ASP A 283 -8.31 36.85 5.83
CA ASP A 283 -8.43 37.33 7.20
C ASP A 283 -9.49 36.55 8.02
N ASP A 284 -10.03 35.48 7.44
CA ASP A 284 -11.14 34.68 7.96
C ASP A 284 -10.67 33.52 8.87
N GLY A 285 -9.38 33.37 9.10
CA GLY A 285 -8.86 32.36 10.07
C GLY A 285 -9.16 30.88 9.72
N VAL A 286 -9.49 30.62 8.47
CA VAL A 286 -9.65 29.21 8.00
C VAL A 286 -8.28 28.59 7.94
N PRO A 287 -8.02 27.48 8.67
CA PRO A 287 -6.74 26.80 8.59
C PRO A 287 -6.48 26.40 7.14
N THR A 288 -5.32 26.75 6.61
CA THR A 288 -4.81 26.17 5.37
C THR A 288 -4.83 24.64 5.48
N ALA A 289 -5.18 23.95 4.40
CA ALA A 289 -5.30 22.51 4.38
C ALA A 289 -4.01 21.84 4.91
N ASN A 290 -4.18 20.84 5.75
CA ASN A 290 -3.08 20.10 6.36
C ASN A 290 -2.86 18.79 5.61
N PRO A 291 -1.63 18.49 5.11
CA PRO A 291 -1.35 17.26 4.35
C PRO A 291 -1.69 15.98 5.13
N TYR A 292 -1.46 15.95 6.44
CA TYR A 292 -1.77 14.78 7.28
C TYR A 292 -3.29 14.54 7.41
N GLN A 293 -4.09 15.60 7.49
CA GLN A 293 -5.56 15.48 7.50
C GLN A 293 -6.06 14.99 6.14
N LEU A 294 -5.45 15.48 5.06
CA LEU A 294 -5.80 15.05 3.71
C LEU A 294 -5.44 13.58 3.46
N MET A 295 -4.27 13.12 3.96
CA MET A 295 -3.91 11.70 3.96
C MET A 295 -4.93 10.84 4.72
N ALA A 296 -5.37 11.29 5.90
CA ALA A 296 -6.36 10.57 6.69
C ALA A 296 -7.72 10.51 5.97
N GLN A 297 -8.12 11.59 5.30
CA GLN A 297 -9.34 11.63 4.49
C GLN A 297 -9.23 10.67 3.29
N LEU A 298 -8.14 10.71 2.54
CA LEU A 298 -7.87 9.80 1.42
C LEU A 298 -7.90 8.36 1.89
N GLY A 299 -7.22 8.06 3.01
CA GLY A 299 -7.20 6.72 3.60
C GLY A 299 -8.60 6.19 3.95
N SER A 300 -9.47 7.07 4.47
CA SER A 300 -10.86 6.72 4.76
C SER A 300 -11.68 6.45 3.51
N VAL A 301 -11.48 7.23 2.44
CA VAL A 301 -12.13 7.02 1.14
C VAL A 301 -11.68 5.69 0.53
N MET A 302 -10.38 5.39 0.54
CA MET A 302 -9.85 4.15 -0.01
C MET A 302 -10.27 2.91 0.80
N GLU A 303 -10.33 3.03 2.14
CA GLU A 303 -10.83 1.95 2.98
C GLU A 303 -12.30 1.62 2.67
N GLN A 304 -13.14 2.62 2.49
CA GLN A 304 -14.55 2.42 2.11
C GLN A 304 -14.71 1.86 0.70
N ALA A 305 -13.79 2.18 -0.21
CA ALA A 305 -13.84 1.76 -1.60
C ALA A 305 -13.37 0.32 -1.81
N LEU A 306 -12.22 -0.05 -1.22
CA LEU A 306 -11.47 -1.26 -1.59
C LEU A 306 -11.13 -2.19 -0.42
N ALA A 307 -11.43 -1.84 0.84
CA ALA A 307 -11.03 -2.70 1.96
C ALA A 307 -11.71 -4.08 1.89
N VAL A 308 -10.92 -5.10 1.55
CA VAL A 308 -11.31 -6.52 1.40
C VAL A 308 -12.29 -6.76 0.26
N ARG A 309 -13.25 -5.86 0.02
CA ARG A 309 -14.32 -6.01 -0.97
C ARG A 309 -14.75 -4.67 -1.54
N CYS A 310 -15.20 -4.68 -2.79
CA CYS A 310 -15.61 -3.50 -3.51
C CYS A 310 -16.77 -3.79 -4.49
N THR A 311 -17.32 -2.72 -5.03
CA THR A 311 -18.29 -2.72 -6.12
C THR A 311 -17.96 -1.60 -7.09
N ALA A 312 -18.48 -1.63 -8.31
CA ALA A 312 -18.36 -0.51 -9.25
C ALA A 312 -18.85 0.81 -8.60
N GLN A 313 -19.90 0.77 -7.78
CA GLN A 313 -20.43 1.95 -7.10
C GLN A 313 -19.48 2.52 -6.04
N THR A 314 -18.84 1.66 -5.23
CA THR A 314 -17.89 2.14 -4.21
C THR A 314 -16.64 2.74 -4.85
N ILE A 315 -16.18 2.16 -5.95
CA ILE A 315 -15.05 2.65 -6.75
C ILE A 315 -15.39 4.02 -7.38
N ASP A 316 -16.53 4.14 -8.08
CA ASP A 316 -16.98 5.40 -8.70
C ASP A 316 -17.17 6.52 -7.67
N THR A 317 -17.74 6.19 -6.51
CA THR A 317 -17.89 7.15 -5.41
C THR A 317 -16.53 7.65 -4.93
N ALA A 318 -15.55 6.77 -4.75
CA ALA A 318 -14.21 7.14 -4.32
C ALA A 318 -13.50 8.01 -5.37
N LEU A 319 -13.55 7.65 -6.64
CA LEU A 319 -12.99 8.46 -7.73
C LEU A 319 -13.64 9.86 -7.77
N THR A 320 -14.95 9.94 -7.58
CA THR A 320 -15.66 11.23 -7.50
C THR A 320 -15.18 12.08 -6.33
N GLN A 321 -15.02 11.50 -5.14
CA GLN A 321 -14.53 12.21 -3.94
C GLN A 321 -13.06 12.63 -4.07
N ILE A 322 -12.21 11.75 -4.59
CA ILE A 322 -10.79 12.07 -4.80
C ILE A 322 -10.66 13.23 -5.77
N ASN A 323 -11.29 13.16 -6.93
CA ASN A 323 -11.19 14.19 -7.97
C ASN A 323 -11.90 15.51 -7.60
N GLY A 324 -13.03 15.44 -6.87
CA GLY A 324 -13.84 16.61 -6.52
C GLY A 324 -13.40 17.31 -5.24
N ASP A 325 -13.00 16.55 -4.23
CA ASP A 325 -12.80 17.09 -2.88
C ASP A 325 -11.32 17.04 -2.43
N ILE A 326 -10.56 16.00 -2.79
CA ILE A 326 -9.21 15.79 -2.27
C ILE A 326 -8.14 16.41 -3.16
N THR A 327 -8.15 16.09 -4.45
CA THR A 327 -7.15 16.58 -5.42
C THR A 327 -7.08 18.10 -5.50
N PRO A 328 -8.22 18.85 -5.60
CA PRO A 328 -8.16 20.30 -5.64
C PRO A 328 -7.53 20.93 -4.39
N VAL A 329 -7.72 20.31 -3.23
CA VAL A 329 -7.10 20.75 -1.98
C VAL A 329 -5.60 20.44 -1.98
N ALA A 330 -5.19 19.25 -2.44
CA ALA A 330 -3.78 18.87 -2.53
C ALA A 330 -2.96 19.77 -3.44
N ASP A 331 -3.57 20.29 -4.51
CA ASP A 331 -2.92 21.20 -5.46
C ASP A 331 -2.63 22.58 -4.82
N THR A 332 -3.42 22.99 -3.83
CA THR A 332 -3.24 24.28 -3.12
C THR A 332 -2.34 24.18 -1.89
N LEU A 333 -1.90 23.00 -1.49
CA LEU A 333 -1.08 22.81 -0.30
C LEU A 333 0.21 23.64 -0.37
N ARG A 334 0.51 24.32 0.74
CA ARG A 334 1.78 25.02 0.99
C ARG A 334 2.25 24.69 2.40
N ALA A 335 3.57 24.61 2.60
CA ALA A 335 4.13 24.32 3.90
C ALA A 335 3.98 25.52 4.85
N HIS A 336 3.56 25.27 6.08
CA HIS A 336 3.57 26.28 7.16
C HIS A 336 4.98 26.48 7.70
N ASP A 337 5.73 25.38 7.86
CA ASP A 337 7.14 25.45 8.19
C ASP A 337 7.95 25.90 6.97
N LYS A 338 8.68 27.02 7.13
CA LYS A 338 9.47 27.64 6.07
C LYS A 338 10.94 27.21 6.09
N THR A 339 11.31 26.26 6.93
CA THR A 339 12.67 25.74 6.96
C THR A 339 12.94 24.87 5.70
N ALA A 340 14.10 25.06 5.09
CA ALA A 340 14.49 24.30 3.89
C ALA A 340 15.18 22.97 4.23
N ALA A 341 15.44 22.68 5.51
CA ALA A 341 16.14 21.48 5.96
C ALA A 341 15.28 20.71 6.97
N PHE A 342 15.18 19.40 6.79
CA PHE A 342 14.38 18.50 7.63
C PHE A 342 12.90 18.89 7.74
N ASN A 343 12.34 19.48 6.69
CA ASN A 343 10.95 19.91 6.64
C ASN A 343 10.03 18.72 6.32
N GLN A 344 9.47 18.12 7.36
CA GLN A 344 8.56 16.98 7.22
C GLN A 344 7.23 17.34 6.56
N GLU A 345 6.79 18.61 6.66
CA GLU A 345 5.54 19.04 6.03
C GLU A 345 5.65 19.07 4.50
N VAL A 346 6.80 19.52 3.95
CA VAL A 346 7.07 19.43 2.52
C VAL A 346 7.08 17.97 2.06
N THR A 347 7.71 17.07 2.82
CA THR A 347 7.68 15.63 2.53
C THR A 347 6.24 15.11 2.52
N ALA A 348 5.44 15.44 3.53
CA ALA A 348 4.05 15.02 3.62
C ALA A 348 3.18 15.57 2.47
N ILE A 349 3.47 16.77 1.95
CA ILE A 349 2.78 17.32 0.77
C ILE A 349 3.10 16.47 -0.49
N TRP A 350 4.36 16.08 -0.68
CA TRP A 350 4.72 15.20 -1.79
C TRP A 350 4.10 13.81 -1.63
N GLU A 351 4.18 13.22 -0.45
CA GLU A 351 3.60 11.91 -0.14
C GLU A 351 2.09 11.87 -0.40
N VAL A 352 1.33 12.88 0.02
CA VAL A 352 -0.12 12.90 -0.23
C VAL A 352 -0.46 13.03 -1.71
N ARG A 353 0.32 13.77 -2.49
CA ARG A 353 0.15 13.86 -3.95
C ARG A 353 0.43 12.51 -4.62
N HIS A 354 1.50 11.82 -4.22
CA HIS A 354 1.81 10.47 -4.70
C HIS A 354 0.72 9.46 -4.33
N LEU A 355 0.21 9.53 -3.10
CA LEU A 355 -0.89 8.66 -2.65
C LEU A 355 -2.18 8.91 -3.44
N ILE A 356 -2.49 10.16 -3.82
CA ILE A 356 -3.66 10.48 -4.66
C ILE A 356 -3.52 9.83 -6.04
N GLU A 357 -2.36 9.96 -6.68
CA GLU A 357 -2.09 9.34 -7.98
C GLU A 357 -2.21 7.82 -7.92
N LEU A 358 -1.62 7.19 -6.90
CA LEU A 358 -1.73 5.74 -6.69
C LEU A 358 -3.17 5.30 -6.39
N ALA A 359 -3.95 6.10 -5.64
CA ALA A 359 -5.36 5.82 -5.38
C ALA A 359 -6.16 5.75 -6.68
N GLU A 360 -6.01 6.74 -7.55
CA GLU A 360 -6.68 6.77 -8.86
C GLU A 360 -6.33 5.55 -9.70
N VAL A 361 -5.04 5.22 -9.82
CA VAL A 361 -4.56 4.06 -10.59
C VAL A 361 -5.08 2.76 -10.01
N MET A 362 -5.05 2.59 -8.70
CA MET A 362 -5.57 1.39 -8.02
C MET A 362 -7.08 1.23 -8.20
N LEU A 363 -7.85 2.33 -8.12
CA LEU A 363 -9.29 2.32 -8.33
C LEU A 363 -9.65 1.95 -9.77
N HIS A 364 -8.95 2.52 -10.77
CA HIS A 364 -9.18 2.17 -12.17
C HIS A 364 -8.77 0.73 -12.50
N ALA A 365 -7.68 0.22 -11.94
CA ALA A 365 -7.31 -1.19 -12.06
C ALA A 365 -8.40 -2.10 -11.46
N SER A 366 -8.90 -1.74 -10.26
CA SER A 366 -9.98 -2.46 -9.59
C SER A 366 -11.30 -2.41 -10.35
N GLU A 367 -11.63 -1.29 -10.99
CA GLU A 367 -12.82 -1.13 -11.83
C GLU A 367 -12.75 -2.05 -13.05
N SER A 368 -11.59 -2.09 -13.70
CA SER A 368 -11.36 -2.88 -14.91
C SER A 368 -11.46 -4.39 -14.68
N ARG A 369 -11.14 -4.87 -13.47
CA ARG A 369 -11.21 -6.29 -13.11
C ARG A 369 -12.62 -6.69 -12.70
N GLN A 370 -13.33 -7.36 -13.59
CA GLN A 370 -14.72 -7.80 -13.40
C GLN A 370 -14.79 -9.25 -12.91
N GLU A 371 -14.04 -9.57 -11.88
CA GLU A 371 -14.02 -10.88 -11.20
C GLU A 371 -13.68 -10.72 -9.72
N SER A 372 -13.83 -11.79 -8.94
CA SER A 372 -13.28 -11.91 -7.58
C SER A 372 -12.11 -12.89 -7.58
N ARG A 373 -10.94 -12.45 -7.07
CA ARG A 373 -9.73 -13.28 -7.05
C ARG A 373 -8.82 -12.92 -5.87
N GLY A 374 -8.38 -13.93 -5.14
CA GLY A 374 -7.42 -13.77 -4.05
C GLY A 374 -7.88 -12.75 -3.01
N SER A 375 -7.10 -11.70 -2.81
CA SER A 375 -7.39 -10.64 -1.84
C SER A 375 -8.51 -9.69 -2.26
N MET A 376 -8.83 -9.62 -3.56
CA MET A 376 -9.86 -8.72 -4.08
C MET A 376 -11.20 -9.44 -4.22
N GLN A 377 -12.24 -8.92 -3.59
CA GLN A 377 -13.61 -9.41 -3.72
C GLN A 377 -14.52 -8.34 -4.33
N ARG A 378 -14.99 -8.58 -5.54
CA ARG A 378 -16.01 -7.79 -6.23
C ARG A 378 -17.39 -8.36 -5.88
N LEU A 379 -18.18 -7.63 -5.09
CA LEU A 379 -19.54 -8.10 -4.72
C LEU A 379 -20.49 -8.11 -5.92
N ASP A 380 -20.23 -7.28 -6.91
CA ASP A 380 -20.95 -7.21 -8.19
C ASP A 380 -20.46 -8.24 -9.22
N PHE A 381 -19.26 -8.81 -9.05
CA PHE A 381 -18.67 -9.89 -9.85
C PHE A 381 -18.07 -10.95 -8.93
N PRO A 382 -18.90 -11.75 -8.21
CA PRO A 382 -18.43 -12.62 -7.13
C PRO A 382 -17.63 -13.84 -7.61
N GLU A 383 -17.78 -14.20 -8.88
CA GLU A 383 -17.14 -15.39 -9.46
C GLU A 383 -15.74 -15.05 -9.99
N ARG A 384 -14.88 -16.06 -10.01
CA ARG A 384 -13.58 -16.01 -10.66
C ARG A 384 -13.76 -16.25 -12.17
N ASP A 385 -13.07 -15.48 -13.00
CA ASP A 385 -13.12 -15.58 -14.46
C ASP A 385 -11.73 -15.86 -15.03
N ASP A 386 -11.43 -17.15 -15.23
CA ASP A 386 -10.15 -17.60 -15.78
C ASP A 386 -10.08 -17.44 -17.31
N GLU A 387 -11.19 -17.20 -17.98
CA GLU A 387 -11.19 -17.00 -19.44
C GLU A 387 -10.65 -15.62 -19.81
N HIS A 388 -11.02 -14.58 -19.06
CA HIS A 388 -10.66 -13.20 -19.36
C HIS A 388 -9.54 -12.65 -18.47
N PHE A 389 -9.39 -13.17 -17.22
CA PHE A 389 -8.50 -12.62 -16.22
C PHE A 389 -7.48 -13.62 -15.65
N LEU A 390 -7.25 -14.78 -16.31
CA LEU A 390 -6.27 -15.77 -15.87
C LEU A 390 -4.85 -15.19 -15.86
N SER A 391 -4.49 -14.40 -16.86
CA SER A 391 -3.29 -13.58 -16.84
C SER A 391 -3.49 -12.46 -15.84
N LEU A 392 -2.64 -12.39 -14.83
CA LEU A 392 -2.72 -11.36 -13.79
C LEU A 392 -2.15 -10.01 -14.25
N ILE A 393 -1.63 -9.92 -15.47
CA ILE A 393 -1.00 -8.71 -16.00
C ILE A 393 -2.10 -7.67 -16.30
N HIS A 394 -2.34 -6.80 -15.33
CA HIS A 394 -3.11 -5.57 -15.47
C HIS A 394 -2.13 -4.40 -15.42
N ILE A 395 -1.82 -3.85 -16.58
CA ILE A 395 -0.91 -2.72 -16.72
C ILE A 395 -1.75 -1.46 -16.57
N SER A 396 -1.44 -0.65 -15.55
CA SER A 396 -2.08 0.64 -15.31
C SER A 396 -1.13 1.77 -15.73
N GLU A 397 -1.61 2.62 -16.64
CA GLU A 397 -0.88 3.79 -17.13
C GLU A 397 -1.22 5.05 -16.30
N PRO A 398 -0.38 6.10 -16.35
CA PRO A 398 -0.68 7.36 -15.69
C PRO A 398 -2.05 7.91 -16.10
N THR A 399 -2.85 8.31 -15.14
CA THR A 399 -4.20 8.83 -15.38
C THR A 399 -4.23 10.30 -15.77
N ARG A 400 -3.13 11.03 -15.56
CA ARG A 400 -2.98 12.44 -15.91
C ARG A 400 -2.01 12.63 -17.08
N PRO A 401 -2.30 13.59 -18.01
CA PRO A 401 -1.30 13.99 -18.99
C PRO A 401 -0.07 14.54 -18.28
N GLU A 402 1.11 14.12 -18.73
CA GLU A 402 2.37 14.66 -18.22
C GLU A 402 2.35 16.21 -18.29
N PRO A 403 2.79 16.90 -17.24
CA PRO A 403 3.13 18.32 -17.38
C PRO A 403 4.32 18.43 -18.35
N ILE A 404 4.07 19.09 -19.47
CA ILE A 404 5.07 19.40 -20.50
C ILE A 404 6.17 20.30 -19.91
#